data_f98bae0838df388dba582ec3adbe8c5f
#
_entry.id   f98bae0838df388dba582ec3adbe8c5f
#
_cell.length_a   1.000
_cell.length_b   1.000
_cell.length_c   1.000
_cell.angle_alpha   90.00
_cell.angle_beta   90.00
_cell.angle_gamma   90.00
#
_symmetry.space_group_name_H-M   'P 1'
#
loop_
_entity.id
_entity.type
_entity.pdbx_description
1 polymer ?
#
loop_
_entity_poly.entity_id
_entity_poly.type
_entity_poly.pdbx_seq_one_letter_code
_entity_poly.pdbx_strand_id
1 'polypeptide(L)'
;MIKFLKKIAQTNLGIKLRNYFGLKVIKVNLKNLEKNHSISDVFVWRTDNGYKTIVHYSDILKQFFELENSTINVHIYNNKNELLKIIKNKNPKHLNKLIIDKALLDNYENYGTFFIFHENNVEINTSIRNSCYTGFS
;
A
#
# COMPACT_ATOMS: atom_id res chain seq x y z
N MET A 1 12.36 -22.06 -26.76
CA MET A 1 11.63 -21.07 -27.59
C MET A 1 10.78 -20.11 -26.76
N ILE A 2 9.87 -20.55 -25.92
CA ILE A 2 8.96 -19.69 -25.09
C ILE A 2 9.71 -18.72 -24.15
N LYS A 3 10.81 -19.17 -23.48
CA LYS A 3 11.63 -18.30 -22.60
C LYS A 3 12.32 -17.16 -23.36
N PHE A 4 12.73 -17.40 -24.62
CA PHE A 4 13.36 -16.39 -25.47
C PHE A 4 12.35 -15.34 -25.95
N LEU A 5 11.15 -15.76 -26.37
CA LEU A 5 10.06 -14.86 -26.73
C LEU A 5 9.59 -13.99 -25.56
N LYS A 6 9.55 -14.55 -24.33
CA LYS A 6 9.25 -13.77 -23.12
C LYS A 6 10.32 -12.69 -22.85
N LYS A 7 11.60 -12.99 -23.06
CA LYS A 7 12.69 -12.01 -22.92
C LYS A 7 12.55 -10.86 -23.92
N ILE A 8 12.27 -11.16 -25.21
CA ILE A 8 12.07 -10.14 -26.24
C ILE A 8 10.83 -9.29 -25.93
N ALA A 9 9.72 -9.90 -25.49
CA ALA A 9 8.50 -9.19 -25.12
C ALA A 9 8.68 -8.23 -23.92
N GLN A 10 9.70 -8.43 -23.10
CA GLN A 10 10.06 -7.57 -21.95
C GLN A 10 11.07 -6.47 -22.31
N THR A 11 11.56 -6.42 -23.54
CA THR A 11 12.43 -5.31 -23.97
C THR A 11 11.64 -4.03 -24.16
N ASN A 12 12.34 -2.88 -24.13
CA ASN A 12 11.70 -1.58 -24.35
C ASN A 12 10.98 -1.50 -25.71
N LEU A 13 11.49 -2.17 -26.74
CA LEU A 13 10.88 -2.27 -28.07
C LEU A 13 9.61 -3.11 -28.00
N GLY A 14 9.65 -4.28 -27.33
CA GLY A 14 8.49 -5.13 -27.15
C GLY A 14 7.37 -4.42 -26.37
N ILE A 15 7.73 -3.62 -25.37
CA ILE A 15 6.77 -2.82 -24.59
C ILE A 15 6.12 -1.72 -25.46
N LYS A 16 6.92 -1.00 -26.29
CA LYS A 16 6.40 0.02 -27.22
C LYS A 16 5.44 -0.58 -28.24
N LEU A 17 5.77 -1.72 -28.82
CA LEU A 17 4.90 -2.44 -29.75
C LEU A 17 3.57 -2.87 -29.09
N ARG A 18 3.63 -3.43 -27.90
CA ARG A 18 2.43 -3.83 -27.15
C ARG A 18 1.54 -2.65 -26.81
N ASN A 19 2.14 -1.51 -26.42
CA ASN A 19 1.40 -0.27 -26.14
C ASN A 19 0.75 0.29 -27.41
N TYR A 20 1.42 0.21 -28.58
CA TYR A 20 0.87 0.61 -29.86
C TYR A 20 -0.37 -0.22 -30.24
N PHE A 21 -0.37 -1.52 -29.93
CA PHE A 21 -1.53 -2.40 -30.12
C PHE A 21 -2.56 -2.32 -28.99
N GLY A 22 -2.51 -1.33 -28.12
CA GLY A 22 -3.45 -1.15 -27.01
C GLY A 22 -3.25 -2.10 -25.81
N LEU A 23 -2.22 -2.95 -25.85
CA LEU A 23 -1.87 -3.85 -24.75
C LEU A 23 -0.97 -3.10 -23.76
N LYS A 24 -1.58 -2.34 -22.86
CA LYS A 24 -0.83 -1.59 -21.83
C LYS A 24 -0.05 -2.56 -20.92
N VAL A 25 1.25 -2.38 -20.85
CA VAL A 25 2.15 -3.14 -19.97
C VAL A 25 2.72 -2.20 -18.93
N ILE A 26 2.50 -2.51 -17.65
CA ILE A 26 3.15 -1.83 -16.55
C ILE A 26 4.49 -2.55 -16.29
N LYS A 27 5.59 -1.85 -16.50
CA LYS A 27 6.93 -2.33 -16.15
C LYS A 27 7.29 -1.77 -14.77
N VAL A 28 7.29 -2.62 -13.76
CA VAL A 28 7.83 -2.28 -12.45
C VAL A 28 9.33 -2.54 -12.47
N ASN A 29 10.13 -1.50 -12.27
CA ASN A 29 11.59 -1.65 -12.15
C ASN A 29 11.93 -1.99 -10.69
N LEU A 30 11.99 -3.28 -10.39
CA LEU A 30 12.31 -3.78 -9.05
C LEU A 30 13.70 -3.38 -8.54
N LYS A 31 14.61 -2.97 -9.44
CA LYS A 31 15.97 -2.54 -9.05
C LYS A 31 16.00 -1.21 -8.30
N ASN A 32 14.93 -0.41 -8.41
CA ASN A 32 14.78 0.88 -7.72
C ASN A 32 13.91 0.78 -6.47
N LEU A 33 13.45 -0.41 -6.10
CA LEU A 33 12.87 -0.60 -4.77
C LEU A 33 14.03 -0.57 -3.79
N GLU A 34 14.07 0.48 -2.98
CA GLU A 34 15.02 0.55 -1.87
C GLU A 34 14.80 -0.67 -0.97
N LYS A 35 15.87 -1.18 -0.42
CA LYS A 35 15.82 -2.28 0.54
C LYS A 35 14.93 -1.86 1.71
N ASN A 36 14.13 -2.77 2.24
CA ASN A 36 13.16 -2.54 3.34
C ASN A 36 11.87 -1.81 2.96
N HIS A 37 11.52 -1.70 1.69
CA HIS A 37 10.23 -1.12 1.33
C HIS A 37 9.10 -2.15 1.40
N SER A 38 8.11 -1.80 2.18
CA SER A 38 6.80 -2.45 2.09
C SER A 38 5.99 -1.81 0.95
N ILE A 39 5.34 -2.65 0.15
CA ILE A 39 4.44 -2.22 -0.92
C ILE A 39 3.02 -2.28 -0.36
N SER A 40 2.27 -1.20 -0.49
CA SER A 40 0.86 -1.17 -0.10
C SER A 40 -0.05 -1.29 -1.31
N ASP A 41 -1.13 -2.01 -1.14
CA ASP A 41 -2.29 -1.85 -2.02
C ASP A 41 -2.94 -0.49 -1.76
N VAL A 42 -3.76 -0.04 -2.71
CA VAL A 42 -4.62 1.13 -2.56
C VAL A 42 -5.92 0.68 -1.92
N PHE A 43 -6.26 1.28 -0.79
CA PHE A 43 -7.52 1.06 -0.10
C PHE A 43 -8.38 2.33 -0.14
N VAL A 44 -9.69 2.17 -0.09
CA VAL A 44 -10.63 3.28 -0.11
C VAL A 44 -11.11 3.58 1.31
N TRP A 45 -11.24 4.86 1.65
CA TRP A 45 -11.91 5.33 2.85
C TRP A 45 -13.03 6.30 2.50
N ARG A 46 -14.02 6.41 3.38
CA ARG A 46 -15.09 7.41 3.31
C ARG A 46 -15.58 7.81 4.70
N THR A 47 -15.95 9.08 4.82
CA THR A 47 -16.58 9.67 6.02
C THR A 47 -17.82 10.49 5.66
N ASP A 48 -18.18 10.54 4.37
CA ASP A 48 -19.37 11.22 3.86
C ASP A 48 -20.65 10.50 4.30
N ASN A 49 -21.74 11.24 4.39
CA ASN A 49 -23.08 10.72 4.75
C ASN A 49 -23.13 9.94 6.07
N GLY A 50 -22.29 10.33 7.05
CA GLY A 50 -22.25 9.68 8.36
C GLY A 50 -21.46 8.36 8.41
N TYR A 51 -20.88 7.91 7.30
CA TYR A 51 -20.05 6.73 7.28
C TYR A 51 -18.74 6.93 8.05
N LYS A 52 -18.20 5.84 8.51
CA LYS A 52 -16.81 5.70 8.98
C LYS A 52 -16.20 4.46 8.36
N THR A 53 -14.91 4.49 8.11
CA THR A 53 -14.16 3.35 7.58
C THR A 53 -13.45 2.64 8.72
N ILE A 54 -13.70 1.34 8.85
CA ILE A 54 -13.03 0.48 9.82
C ILE A 54 -11.96 -0.30 9.09
N VAL A 55 -10.72 -0.21 9.56
CA VAL A 55 -9.56 -0.88 8.97
C VAL A 55 -8.97 -1.86 9.98
N HIS A 56 -8.84 -3.12 9.58
CA HIS A 56 -8.12 -4.15 10.33
C HIS A 56 -6.84 -4.53 9.59
N TYR A 57 -5.70 -4.45 10.27
CA TYR A 57 -4.39 -4.74 9.69
C TYR A 57 -3.48 -5.42 10.71
N SER A 58 -2.49 -6.17 10.23
CA SER A 58 -1.56 -6.93 11.06
C SER A 58 -0.14 -6.41 10.95
N ASP A 59 0.70 -6.70 11.94
CA ASP A 59 2.15 -6.52 11.83
C ASP A 59 2.73 -7.69 11.03
N ILE A 60 2.88 -7.47 9.73
CA ILE A 60 3.38 -8.48 8.78
C ILE A 60 4.86 -8.77 9.03
N LEU A 61 5.64 -7.78 9.46
CA LEU A 61 7.06 -7.95 9.75
C LEU A 61 7.28 -8.87 10.94
N LYS A 62 6.50 -8.70 11.98
CA LYS A 62 6.53 -9.60 13.14
C LYS A 62 6.00 -10.98 12.78
N GLN A 63 4.93 -11.05 11.99
CA GLN A 63 4.25 -12.31 11.68
C GLN A 63 5.08 -13.24 10.79
N PHE A 64 5.78 -12.71 9.78
CA PHE A 64 6.49 -13.52 8.79
C PHE A 64 8.01 -13.52 8.93
N PHE A 65 8.56 -12.53 9.64
CA PHE A 65 10.01 -12.35 9.77
C PHE A 65 10.48 -12.28 11.23
N GLU A 66 9.57 -12.44 12.18
CA GLU A 66 9.85 -12.39 13.64
C GLU A 66 10.54 -11.08 14.06
N LEU A 67 10.35 -9.99 13.30
CA LEU A 67 10.96 -8.69 13.57
C LEU A 67 10.16 -7.94 14.62
N GLU A 68 10.85 -7.55 15.67
CA GLU A 68 10.31 -6.71 16.73
C GLU A 68 10.50 -5.21 16.40
N ASN A 69 9.81 -4.35 17.13
CA ASN A 69 9.93 -2.88 17.02
C ASN A 69 9.60 -2.31 15.64
N SER A 70 8.67 -2.93 14.93
CA SER A 70 8.14 -2.41 13.69
C SER A 70 7.29 -1.16 13.94
N THR A 71 7.27 -0.25 12.98
CA THR A 71 6.31 0.86 12.92
C THR A 71 5.41 0.67 11.71
N ILE A 72 4.11 0.85 11.90
CA ILE A 72 3.15 0.81 10.80
C ILE A 72 2.63 2.23 10.56
N ASN A 73 2.83 2.74 9.35
CA ASN A 73 2.35 4.05 8.92
C ASN A 73 1.15 3.88 7.98
N VAL A 74 0.05 4.56 8.31
CA VAL A 74 -1.12 4.65 7.43
C VAL A 74 -1.17 6.05 6.85
N HIS A 75 -0.98 6.17 5.54
CA HIS A 75 -1.02 7.43 4.82
C HIS A 75 -2.40 7.62 4.20
N ILE A 76 -3.12 8.66 4.60
CA ILE A 76 -4.50 8.95 4.19
C ILE A 76 -4.49 10.13 3.23
N TYR A 77 -5.06 9.93 2.04
CA TYR A 77 -5.16 10.93 0.96
C TYR A 77 -6.63 11.21 0.65
N ASN A 78 -6.90 12.44 0.22
CA ASN A 78 -8.22 12.83 -0.26
C ASN A 78 -8.48 12.34 -1.71
N ASN A 79 -9.65 12.66 -2.25
CA ASN A 79 -10.05 12.32 -3.62
C ASN A 79 -9.26 13.04 -4.72
N LYS A 80 -8.41 14.03 -4.35
CA LYS A 80 -7.48 14.72 -5.26
C LYS A 80 -6.05 14.20 -5.13
N ASN A 81 -5.81 13.12 -4.37
CA ASN A 81 -4.50 12.56 -4.04
C ASN A 81 -3.60 13.51 -3.21
N GLU A 82 -4.18 14.41 -2.44
CA GLU A 82 -3.46 15.23 -1.48
C GLU A 82 -3.39 14.51 -0.14
N LEU A 83 -2.20 14.48 0.47
CA LEU A 83 -2.00 13.83 1.77
C LEU A 83 -2.74 14.61 2.86
N LEU A 84 -3.69 13.96 3.54
CA LEU A 84 -4.43 14.53 4.65
C LEU A 84 -3.72 14.25 5.98
N LYS A 85 -3.34 12.99 6.22
CA LYS A 85 -2.82 12.57 7.52
C LYS A 85 -1.94 11.34 7.41
N ILE A 86 -0.95 11.25 8.31
CA ILE A 86 -0.15 10.03 8.53
C ILE A 86 -0.40 9.57 9.96
N ILE A 87 -0.92 8.36 10.11
CA ILE A 87 -1.11 7.71 11.39
C ILE A 87 0.04 6.75 11.63
N LYS A 88 0.82 6.98 12.70
CA LYS A 88 1.97 6.14 13.07
C LYS A 88 1.63 5.24 14.25
N ASN A 89 1.67 3.93 14.03
CA ASN A 89 1.57 2.93 15.09
C ASN A 89 2.97 2.36 15.39
N LYS A 90 3.57 2.82 16.49
CA LYS A 90 4.94 2.43 16.91
C LYS A 90 5.00 1.09 17.66
N ASN A 91 3.87 0.61 18.15
CA ASN A 91 3.77 -0.66 18.88
C ASN A 91 2.62 -1.48 18.30
N PRO A 92 2.74 -1.97 17.06
CA PRO A 92 1.68 -2.72 16.42
C PRO A 92 1.48 -4.06 17.14
N LYS A 93 0.19 -4.39 17.31
CA LYS A 93 -0.22 -5.72 17.80
C LYS A 93 -0.33 -6.69 16.62
N HIS A 94 -0.51 -7.97 16.93
CA HIS A 94 -0.80 -8.97 15.90
C HIS A 94 -2.02 -8.57 15.06
N LEU A 95 -3.07 -8.03 15.67
CA LEU A 95 -4.23 -7.46 15.00
C LEU A 95 -4.46 -6.03 15.50
N ASN A 96 -4.49 -5.09 14.58
CA ASN A 96 -4.73 -3.68 14.85
C ASN A 96 -6.05 -3.23 14.22
N LYS A 97 -6.67 -2.24 14.84
CA LYS A 97 -7.89 -1.59 14.34
C LYS A 97 -7.67 -0.08 14.26
N LEU A 98 -7.97 0.50 13.10
CA LEU A 98 -8.03 1.94 12.89
C LEU A 98 -9.45 2.30 12.45
N ILE A 99 -10.01 3.36 13.01
CA ILE A 99 -11.26 3.93 12.56
C ILE A 99 -10.94 5.27 11.90
N ILE A 100 -11.24 5.38 10.61
CA ILE A 100 -11.14 6.61 9.86
C ILE A 100 -12.54 7.23 9.86
N ASP A 101 -12.70 8.25 10.66
CA ASP A 101 -13.95 9.01 10.84
C ASP A 101 -13.67 10.52 10.71
N LYS A 102 -14.71 11.32 10.82
CA LYS A 102 -14.60 12.79 10.78
C LYS A 102 -13.70 13.33 11.87
N ALA A 103 -13.73 12.76 13.09
CA ALA A 103 -12.92 13.22 14.21
C ALA A 103 -11.42 12.99 13.94
N LEU A 104 -11.05 11.85 13.35
CA LEU A 104 -9.68 11.56 12.96
C LEU A 104 -9.18 12.52 11.89
N LEU A 105 -10.03 12.97 10.98
CA LEU A 105 -9.69 13.81 9.82
C LEU A 105 -10.05 15.30 10.04
N ASP A 106 -10.04 15.76 11.28
CA ASP A 106 -10.23 17.17 11.63
C ASP A 106 -11.57 17.74 11.05
N ASN A 107 -12.64 16.94 11.14
CA ASN A 107 -13.99 17.18 10.60
C ASN A 107 -14.09 17.18 9.07
N TYR A 108 -13.07 16.65 8.37
CA TYR A 108 -13.13 16.48 6.92
C TYR A 108 -14.10 15.34 6.55
N GLU A 109 -15.14 15.69 5.80
CA GLU A 109 -16.19 14.78 5.35
C GLU A 109 -16.08 14.57 3.85
N ASN A 110 -15.57 13.42 3.43
CA ASN A 110 -15.36 13.08 2.03
C ASN A 110 -14.99 11.59 1.90
N TYR A 111 -14.40 11.24 0.76
CA TYR A 111 -13.77 9.96 0.47
C TYR A 111 -12.38 10.15 -0.11
N GLY A 112 -11.62 9.08 -0.15
CA GLY A 112 -10.28 9.08 -0.72
C GLY A 112 -9.62 7.72 -0.63
N THR A 113 -8.30 7.72 -0.62
CA THR A 113 -7.49 6.51 -0.58
C THR A 113 -6.57 6.50 0.62
N PHE A 114 -6.15 5.31 1.04
CA PHE A 114 -5.08 5.18 2.02
C PHE A 114 -4.14 4.04 1.66
N PHE A 115 -2.94 4.11 2.23
CA PHE A 115 -1.87 3.14 2.05
C PHE A 115 -1.32 2.75 3.42
N ILE A 116 -0.81 1.51 3.54
CA ILE A 116 -0.22 0.99 4.77
C ILE A 116 1.23 0.61 4.49
N PHE A 117 2.16 1.15 5.26
CA PHE A 117 3.59 0.87 5.13
C PHE A 117 4.14 0.36 6.46
N HIS A 118 5.00 -0.65 6.37
CA HIS A 118 5.78 -1.15 7.51
C HIS A 118 7.21 -0.62 7.42
N GLU A 119 7.73 -0.16 8.53
CA GLU A 119 9.11 0.30 8.69
C GLU A 119 9.78 -0.51 9.82
N ASN A 120 11.01 -0.91 9.59
CA ASN A 120 11.86 -1.54 10.59
C ASN A 120 13.32 -1.17 10.30
N ASN A 121 14.16 -1.16 11.34
CA ASN A 121 15.60 -0.85 11.20
C ASN A 121 16.42 -2.04 10.66
N VAL A 122 15.84 -3.24 10.61
CA VAL A 122 16.50 -4.44 10.10
C VAL A 122 16.32 -4.49 8.59
N GLU A 123 17.43 -4.71 7.88
CA GLU A 123 17.41 -4.86 6.42
C GLU A 123 16.77 -6.19 6.02
N ILE A 124 15.71 -6.13 5.20
CA ILE A 124 15.01 -7.30 4.67
C ILE A 124 15.23 -7.33 3.16
N ASN A 125 15.80 -8.43 2.65
CA ASN A 125 16.06 -8.60 1.20
C ASN A 125 14.80 -9.03 0.42
N THR A 126 13.61 -8.58 0.86
CA THR A 126 12.35 -8.93 0.19
C THR A 126 11.39 -7.75 0.22
N SER A 127 10.50 -7.71 -0.75
CA SER A 127 9.39 -6.75 -0.78
C SER A 127 8.16 -7.39 -0.17
N ILE A 128 7.57 -6.74 0.82
CA ILE A 128 6.36 -7.19 1.49
C ILE A 128 5.19 -6.40 0.96
N ARG A 129 4.14 -7.10 0.54
CA ARG A 129 2.88 -6.50 0.16
C ARG A 129 1.94 -6.46 1.36
N ASN A 130 1.56 -5.25 1.75
CA ASN A 130 0.63 -5.02 2.82
C ASN A 130 -0.81 -5.17 2.33
N SER A 131 -1.58 -5.90 3.09
CA SER A 131 -3.03 -6.03 2.92
C SER A 131 -3.75 -5.67 4.20
N CYS A 132 -5.01 -5.26 4.09
CA CYS A 132 -5.88 -5.04 5.23
C CYS A 132 -7.32 -5.42 4.86
N TYR A 133 -8.16 -5.53 5.89
CA TYR A 133 -9.60 -5.64 5.73
C TYR A 133 -10.24 -4.30 6.02
N THR A 134 -11.11 -3.84 5.12
CA THR A 134 -11.84 -2.59 5.27
C THR A 134 -13.34 -2.83 5.27
N GLY A 135 -14.06 -2.09 6.08
CA GLY A 135 -15.52 -2.07 6.12
C GLY A 135 -16.03 -0.66 6.36
N PHE A 136 -17.23 -0.40 5.91
CA PHE A 136 -17.94 0.86 6.14
C PHE A 136 -19.09 0.62 7.12
N SER A 137 -19.30 1.54 8.05
CA SER A 137 -20.39 1.46 9.03
C SER A 137 -20.98 2.83 9.30
#